data_a48a5813b8d2b870719deea9643b2e2e
#
_entry.id   a48a5813b8d2b870719deea9643b2e2e
#
_cell.length_a   1.000
_cell.length_b   1.000
_cell.length_c   1.000
_cell.angle_alpha   90.00
_cell.angle_beta   90.00
_cell.angle_gamma   90.00
#
_symmetry.space_group_name_H-M   'P 1'
#
loop_
_entity.id
_entity.type
_entity.pdbx_description
1 polymer ?
#
loop_
_entity_poly.entity_id
_entity_poly.type
_entity_poly.pdbx_seq_one_letter_code
_entity_poly.pdbx_strand_id
1 'polypeptide(L)'
;MFSTVEVRSIAVGGQQLRVAVRPGRRGRVPLLLINGIGASLDLLQPFVDELAPSVEVIRFDVPGVGGSPLPVVPYRFTGLCRMISGMLSELGYASVDVLGISWGGGVAQHLAVFQPSRCRRLVLVSTGTGALMVPASPAILARMITPRRYLDRRYLERIAPILYGGSARTDPQRVASTMHDVSRLGSGRGYLYQLAAGTGWTSLPFLPLLRKPTLVMSGDDDPIIPLANARLMNWLIPDSRLYVYHGGHLGLVTEAAELAPVVDSFLAAP
;
A
#
# COMPACT_ATOMS: atom_id res chain seq x y z
N MET A 1 26.37 -11.42 -0.86
CA MET A 1 25.58 -12.35 -0.04
C MET A 1 24.19 -11.71 0.08
N PHE A 2 23.18 -12.20 -0.65
CA PHE A 2 21.82 -11.65 -0.57
C PHE A 2 21.25 -12.01 0.80
N SER A 3 20.91 -11.00 1.60
CA SER A 3 20.26 -11.19 2.89
C SER A 3 18.94 -11.91 2.68
N THR A 4 18.77 -13.08 3.31
CA THR A 4 17.53 -13.85 3.24
C THR A 4 16.39 -13.05 3.87
N VAL A 5 15.26 -12.94 3.18
CA VAL A 5 14.05 -12.34 3.74
C VAL A 5 13.59 -13.19 4.92
N GLU A 6 13.45 -12.59 6.09
CA GLU A 6 12.92 -13.26 7.28
C GLU A 6 11.40 -13.10 7.33
N VAL A 7 10.68 -14.21 7.28
CA VAL A 7 9.21 -14.23 7.43
C VAL A 7 8.86 -14.82 8.78
N ARG A 8 8.11 -14.07 9.60
CA ARG A 8 7.72 -14.50 10.95
C ARG A 8 6.32 -14.04 11.32
N SER A 9 5.74 -14.62 12.36
CA SER A 9 4.49 -14.18 12.97
C SER A 9 4.79 -13.34 14.20
N ILE A 10 4.18 -12.16 14.29
CA ILE A 10 4.32 -11.23 15.42
C ILE A 10 2.96 -11.07 16.08
N ALA A 11 2.91 -11.27 17.40
CA ALA A 11 1.71 -11.06 18.19
C ALA A 11 1.61 -9.60 18.65
N VAL A 12 0.49 -8.94 18.32
CA VAL A 12 0.21 -7.57 18.74
C VAL A 12 -1.21 -7.48 19.28
N GLY A 13 -1.36 -7.22 20.58
CA GLY A 13 -2.69 -7.06 21.19
C GLY A 13 -3.61 -8.27 20.99
N GLY A 14 -3.06 -9.48 21.00
CA GLY A 14 -3.79 -10.74 20.78
C GLY A 14 -4.03 -11.09 19.30
N GLN A 15 -3.65 -10.24 18.36
CA GLN A 15 -3.70 -10.51 16.91
C GLN A 15 -2.32 -10.98 16.42
N GLN A 16 -2.29 -12.04 15.63
CA GLN A 16 -1.09 -12.49 14.92
C GLN A 16 -0.99 -11.77 13.58
N LEU A 17 0.21 -11.25 13.26
CA LEU A 17 0.51 -10.63 11.97
C LEU A 17 1.65 -11.41 11.29
N ARG A 18 1.45 -11.85 10.05
CA ARG A 18 2.54 -12.34 9.20
C ARG A 18 3.35 -11.14 8.72
N VAL A 19 4.63 -11.14 9.01
CA VAL A 19 5.57 -10.05 8.72
C VAL A 19 6.76 -10.58 7.96
N ALA A 20 7.22 -9.86 6.96
CA ALA A 20 8.44 -10.14 6.21
C ALA A 20 9.40 -8.94 6.35
N VAL A 21 10.64 -9.22 6.74
CA VAL A 21 11.70 -8.21 6.82
C VAL A 21 12.81 -8.58 5.84
N ARG A 22 13.07 -7.72 4.85
CA ARG A 22 14.27 -7.75 4.03
C ARG A 22 15.32 -6.90 4.72
N PRO A 23 16.42 -7.47 5.22
CA PRO A 23 17.46 -6.68 5.87
C PRO A 23 18.06 -5.64 4.93
N GLY A 24 18.51 -4.53 5.49
CA GLY A 24 19.19 -3.46 4.81
C GLY A 24 20.49 -3.04 5.52
N ARG A 25 20.98 -1.84 5.24
CA ARG A 25 22.17 -1.29 5.88
C ARG A 25 21.83 -0.83 7.30
N ARG A 26 22.61 -1.27 8.27
CA ARG A 26 22.48 -0.84 9.68
C ARG A 26 22.52 0.69 9.81
N GLY A 27 21.65 1.24 10.63
CA GLY A 27 21.55 2.68 10.91
C GLY A 27 20.74 3.48 9.88
N ARG A 28 20.24 2.84 8.80
CA ARG A 28 19.26 3.45 7.90
C ARG A 28 17.83 3.23 8.43
N VAL A 29 16.97 4.25 8.31
CA VAL A 29 15.55 4.11 8.67
C VAL A 29 14.89 3.11 7.73
N PRO A 30 14.19 2.07 8.25
CA PRO A 30 13.55 1.07 7.39
C PRO A 30 12.30 1.63 6.69
N LEU A 31 11.94 1.00 5.57
CA LEU A 31 10.74 1.29 4.79
C LEU A 31 9.63 0.29 5.14
N LEU A 32 8.53 0.78 5.70
CA LEU A 32 7.30 0.02 5.88
C LEU A 32 6.43 0.11 4.63
N LEU A 33 6.05 -1.02 4.04
CA LEU A 33 5.12 -1.10 2.92
C LEU A 33 3.72 -1.52 3.42
N ILE A 34 2.70 -0.73 3.07
CA ILE A 34 1.29 -0.99 3.38
C ILE A 34 0.54 -1.22 2.08
N ASN A 35 0.10 -2.45 1.88
CA ASN A 35 -0.53 -2.90 0.64
C ASN A 35 -1.96 -2.38 0.43
N GLY A 36 -2.41 -2.48 -0.82
CA GLY A 36 -3.80 -2.23 -1.20
C GLY A 36 -4.78 -3.27 -0.66
N ILE A 37 -6.06 -3.01 -0.82
CA ILE A 37 -7.15 -3.86 -0.32
C ILE A 37 -7.09 -5.28 -0.90
N GLY A 38 -7.13 -6.29 -0.05
CA GLY A 38 -7.11 -7.72 -0.41
C GLY A 38 -5.75 -8.29 -0.80
N ALA A 39 -4.71 -7.46 -0.87
CA ALA A 39 -3.38 -7.87 -1.30
C ALA A 39 -2.52 -8.35 -0.12
N SER A 40 -1.89 -9.52 -0.27
CA SER A 40 -0.89 -10.01 0.68
C SER A 40 0.44 -9.26 0.52
N LEU A 41 1.33 -9.40 1.52
CA LEU A 41 2.67 -8.80 1.51
C LEU A 41 3.52 -9.22 0.29
N ASP A 42 3.17 -10.34 -0.33
CA ASP A 42 3.90 -10.89 -1.47
C ASP A 42 3.67 -10.08 -2.76
N LEU A 43 2.53 -9.36 -2.90
CA LEU A 43 2.19 -8.63 -4.13
C LEU A 43 3.24 -7.58 -4.52
N LEU A 44 3.86 -6.91 -3.55
CA LEU A 44 4.89 -5.90 -3.82
C LEU A 44 6.31 -6.48 -3.93
N GLN A 45 6.47 -7.82 -4.08
CA GLN A 45 7.79 -8.43 -4.25
C GLN A 45 8.56 -7.85 -5.44
N PRO A 46 7.96 -7.66 -6.65
CA PRO A 46 8.68 -7.04 -7.77
C PRO A 46 9.27 -5.67 -7.43
N PHE A 47 8.52 -4.82 -6.72
CA PHE A 47 9.01 -3.52 -6.28
C PHE A 47 10.13 -3.63 -5.24
N VAL A 48 10.01 -4.57 -4.30
CA VAL A 48 11.04 -4.80 -3.27
C VAL A 48 12.35 -5.28 -3.89
N ASP A 49 12.29 -6.09 -4.95
CA ASP A 49 13.48 -6.61 -5.63
C ASP A 49 14.28 -5.50 -6.35
N GLU A 50 13.57 -4.46 -6.83
CA GLU A 50 14.17 -3.29 -7.50
C GLU A 50 14.68 -2.21 -6.52
N LEU A 51 14.24 -2.21 -5.26
CA LEU A 51 14.75 -1.26 -4.26
C LEU A 51 16.20 -1.55 -3.93
N ALA A 52 16.99 -0.48 -3.72
CA ALA A 52 18.39 -0.60 -3.33
C ALA A 52 18.59 -1.60 -2.17
N PRO A 53 19.59 -2.50 -2.25
CA PRO A 53 19.83 -3.49 -1.19
C PRO A 53 20.12 -2.89 0.19
N SER A 54 20.50 -1.61 0.23
CA SER A 54 20.73 -0.87 1.48
C SER A 54 19.45 -0.46 2.20
N VAL A 55 18.29 -0.51 1.54
CA VAL A 55 16.99 -0.19 2.16
C VAL A 55 16.48 -1.44 2.88
N GLU A 56 16.31 -1.34 4.19
CA GLU A 56 15.59 -2.35 4.95
C GLU A 56 14.09 -2.20 4.69
N VAL A 57 13.40 -3.31 4.37
CA VAL A 57 11.99 -3.29 3.98
C VAL A 57 11.18 -4.18 4.91
N ILE A 58 10.17 -3.58 5.53
CA ILE A 58 9.18 -4.26 6.38
C ILE A 58 7.87 -4.36 5.60
N ARG A 59 7.34 -5.56 5.47
CA ARG A 59 6.02 -5.84 4.88
C ARG A 59 5.21 -6.69 5.84
N PHE A 60 3.91 -6.53 5.82
CA PHE A 60 3.02 -7.33 6.65
C PHE A 60 1.68 -7.58 5.96
N ASP A 61 1.03 -8.66 6.32
CA ASP A 61 -0.34 -8.92 5.96
C ASP A 61 -1.27 -8.27 7.00
N VAL A 62 -2.21 -7.44 6.56
CA VAL A 62 -3.24 -6.91 7.47
C VAL A 62 -4.13 -8.04 7.99
N PRO A 63 -4.73 -7.90 9.19
CA PRO A 63 -5.59 -8.94 9.76
C PRO A 63 -6.68 -9.41 8.80
N GLY A 64 -6.75 -10.72 8.57
CA GLY A 64 -7.71 -11.36 7.65
C GLY A 64 -7.26 -11.46 6.20
N VAL A 65 -6.03 -11.02 5.86
CA VAL A 65 -5.45 -11.11 4.52
C VAL A 65 -4.16 -11.92 4.55
N GLY A 66 -3.83 -12.57 3.46
CA GLY A 66 -2.61 -13.36 3.33
C GLY A 66 -2.49 -14.43 4.41
N GLY A 67 -1.39 -14.40 5.16
CA GLY A 67 -1.13 -15.31 6.27
C GLY A 67 -1.51 -14.77 7.66
N SER A 68 -2.08 -13.56 7.75
CA SER A 68 -2.57 -13.02 9.02
C SER A 68 -4.00 -13.51 9.30
N PRO A 69 -4.25 -14.13 10.48
CA PRO A 69 -5.58 -14.63 10.83
C PRO A 69 -6.65 -13.53 10.82
N LEU A 70 -7.89 -13.94 10.55
CA LEU A 70 -9.05 -13.05 10.64
C LEU A 70 -9.26 -12.61 12.09
N PRO A 71 -9.37 -11.30 12.38
CA PRO A 71 -9.66 -10.83 13.72
C PRO A 71 -11.11 -11.12 14.11
N VAL A 72 -11.36 -11.27 15.41
CA VAL A 72 -12.70 -11.57 15.96
C VAL A 72 -13.69 -10.48 15.60
N VAL A 73 -13.24 -9.20 15.61
CA VAL A 73 -14.07 -8.04 15.30
C VAL A 73 -13.45 -7.21 14.15
N PRO A 74 -14.27 -6.53 13.34
CA PRO A 74 -13.76 -5.60 12.35
C PRO A 74 -12.94 -4.48 13.00
N TYR A 75 -11.93 -4.02 12.30
CA TYR A 75 -11.08 -2.89 12.71
C TYR A 75 -11.38 -1.63 11.90
N ARG A 76 -10.98 -0.48 12.42
CA ARG A 76 -10.89 0.80 11.72
C ARG A 76 -9.43 1.17 11.52
N PHE A 77 -9.13 2.18 10.68
CA PHE A 77 -7.74 2.63 10.47
C PHE A 77 -7.01 2.97 11.78
N THR A 78 -7.71 3.57 12.75
CA THR A 78 -7.13 3.83 14.09
C THR A 78 -6.66 2.56 14.78
N GLY A 79 -7.46 1.49 14.77
CA GLY A 79 -7.09 0.20 15.37
C GLY A 79 -5.94 -0.46 14.61
N LEU A 80 -5.98 -0.43 13.28
CA LEU A 80 -4.92 -0.97 12.44
C LEU A 80 -3.59 -0.22 12.65
N CYS A 81 -3.60 1.12 12.73
CA CYS A 81 -2.40 1.89 13.01
C CYS A 81 -1.81 1.63 14.40
N ARG A 82 -2.64 1.33 15.41
CA ARG A 82 -2.15 0.87 16.71
C ARG A 82 -1.47 -0.50 16.61
N MET A 83 -2.04 -1.43 15.83
CA MET A 83 -1.40 -2.73 15.56
C MET A 83 -0.08 -2.57 14.80
N ILE A 84 -0.02 -1.70 13.78
CA ILE A 84 1.22 -1.37 13.06
C ILE A 84 2.27 -0.83 14.04
N SER A 85 1.91 0.11 14.90
CA SER A 85 2.84 0.67 15.90
C SER A 85 3.32 -0.36 16.91
N GLY A 86 2.44 -1.26 17.35
CA GLY A 86 2.81 -2.39 18.21
C GLY A 86 3.79 -3.33 17.50
N MET A 87 3.50 -3.72 16.25
CA MET A 87 4.38 -4.52 15.41
C MET A 87 5.77 -3.89 15.25
N LEU A 88 5.83 -2.58 14.96
CA LEU A 88 7.11 -1.86 14.85
C LEU A 88 7.87 -1.86 16.18
N SER A 89 7.19 -1.73 17.31
CA SER A 89 7.82 -1.80 18.63
C SER A 89 8.38 -3.18 18.94
N GLU A 90 7.66 -4.26 18.62
CA GLU A 90 8.14 -5.66 18.74
C GLU A 90 9.35 -5.93 17.84
N LEU A 91 9.44 -5.23 16.70
CA LEU A 91 10.59 -5.29 15.80
C LEU A 91 11.76 -4.40 16.25
N GLY A 92 11.57 -3.56 17.27
CA GLY A 92 12.59 -2.64 17.78
C GLY A 92 12.70 -1.30 17.02
N TYR A 93 11.73 -0.95 16.18
CA TYR A 93 11.75 0.29 15.41
C TYR A 93 10.93 1.40 16.06
N ALA A 94 11.58 2.51 16.39
CA ALA A 94 10.92 3.71 16.92
C ALA A 94 10.19 4.49 15.82
N SER A 95 10.81 4.61 14.65
CA SER A 95 10.24 5.28 13.48
C SER A 95 10.65 4.59 12.18
N VAL A 96 9.85 4.75 11.13
CA VAL A 96 10.06 4.18 9.80
C VAL A 96 9.72 5.21 8.73
N ASP A 97 10.21 4.99 7.51
CA ASP A 97 9.61 5.58 6.32
C ASP A 97 8.38 4.74 5.95
N VAL A 98 7.32 5.37 5.48
CA VAL A 98 6.05 4.67 5.21
C VAL A 98 5.67 4.83 3.76
N LEU A 99 5.48 3.72 3.05
CA LEU A 99 4.88 3.70 1.73
C LEU A 99 3.53 2.99 1.79
N GLY A 100 2.48 3.67 1.34
CA GLY A 100 1.16 3.08 1.21
C GLY A 100 0.63 3.17 -0.21
N ILE A 101 0.15 2.02 -0.74
CA ILE A 101 -0.50 1.96 -2.05
C ILE A 101 -2.02 1.83 -1.91
N SER A 102 -2.78 2.61 -2.70
CA SER A 102 -4.23 2.47 -2.78
C SER A 102 -4.90 2.58 -1.39
N TRP A 103 -5.66 1.59 -0.93
CA TRP A 103 -6.22 1.51 0.42
C TRP A 103 -5.15 1.65 1.51
N GLY A 104 -3.97 1.04 1.31
CA GLY A 104 -2.83 1.17 2.22
C GLY A 104 -2.29 2.59 2.30
N GLY A 105 -2.47 3.39 1.24
CA GLY A 105 -2.16 4.83 1.27
C GLY A 105 -3.05 5.61 2.23
N GLY A 106 -4.33 5.22 2.37
CA GLY A 106 -5.21 5.77 3.42
C GLY A 106 -4.72 5.43 4.82
N VAL A 107 -4.28 4.19 5.05
CA VAL A 107 -3.68 3.77 6.34
C VAL A 107 -2.39 4.54 6.61
N ALA A 108 -1.53 4.71 5.60
CA ALA A 108 -0.28 5.46 5.70
C ALA A 108 -0.52 6.94 6.06
N GLN A 109 -1.50 7.58 5.43
CA GLN A 109 -1.92 8.94 5.77
C GLN A 109 -2.42 9.02 7.22
N HIS A 110 -3.27 8.07 7.65
CA HIS A 110 -3.77 8.02 9.02
C HIS A 110 -2.63 7.85 10.03
N LEU A 111 -1.68 6.96 9.77
CA LEU A 111 -0.50 6.76 10.61
C LEU A 111 0.33 8.05 10.71
N ALA A 112 0.64 8.69 9.59
CA ALA A 112 1.48 9.89 9.56
C ALA A 112 0.84 11.10 10.26
N VAL A 113 -0.50 11.22 10.21
CA VAL A 113 -1.24 12.31 10.87
C VAL A 113 -1.38 12.07 12.37
N PHE A 114 -1.82 10.86 12.77
CA PHE A 114 -2.21 10.60 14.16
C PHE A 114 -1.09 9.98 15.01
N GLN A 115 -0.02 9.49 14.38
CA GLN A 115 1.16 8.96 15.05
C GLN A 115 2.45 9.47 14.38
N PRO A 116 2.65 10.81 14.33
CA PRO A 116 3.70 11.44 13.54
C PRO A 116 5.13 11.03 13.96
N SER A 117 5.34 10.62 15.21
CA SER A 117 6.63 10.10 15.66
C SER A 117 7.02 8.77 15.02
N ARG A 118 6.05 8.00 14.52
CA ARG A 118 6.29 6.72 13.84
C ARG A 118 6.65 6.86 12.36
N CYS A 119 6.37 8.02 11.75
CA CYS A 119 6.60 8.26 10.32
C CYS A 119 7.67 9.35 10.14
N ARG A 120 8.81 9.01 9.48
CA ARG A 120 9.85 9.98 9.10
C ARG A 120 9.51 10.63 7.76
N ARG A 121 9.27 9.83 6.73
CA ARG A 121 8.88 10.22 5.38
C ARG A 121 7.68 9.42 4.92
N LEU A 122 6.87 10.00 4.04
CA LEU A 122 5.64 9.38 3.54
C LEU A 122 5.70 9.25 2.00
N VAL A 123 5.40 8.06 1.49
CA VAL A 123 5.21 7.82 0.06
C VAL A 123 3.78 7.32 -0.16
N LEU A 124 3.02 8.02 -0.98
CA LEU A 124 1.62 7.75 -1.29
C LEU A 124 1.49 7.38 -2.76
N VAL A 125 1.13 6.14 -3.05
CA VAL A 125 1.07 5.63 -4.43
C VAL A 125 -0.35 5.23 -4.80
N SER A 126 -0.85 5.75 -5.92
CA SER A 126 -2.17 5.39 -6.48
C SER A 126 -3.26 5.38 -5.39
N THR A 127 -3.34 6.43 -4.59
CA THR A 127 -4.23 6.56 -3.44
C THR A 127 -5.00 7.89 -3.45
N GLY A 128 -6.00 8.01 -2.60
CA GLY A 128 -6.83 9.21 -2.48
C GLY A 128 -7.09 9.60 -1.02
N THR A 129 -7.97 10.55 -0.83
CA THR A 129 -8.32 11.13 0.48
C THR A 129 -9.47 10.39 1.20
N GLY A 130 -9.84 9.21 0.74
CA GLY A 130 -10.92 8.42 1.32
C GLY A 130 -12.30 8.84 0.83
N ALA A 131 -13.29 8.95 1.73
CA ALA A 131 -14.69 9.18 1.36
C ALA A 131 -14.95 10.49 0.56
N LEU A 132 -14.06 11.47 0.68
CA LEU A 132 -14.14 12.77 -0.02
C LEU A 132 -13.15 12.87 -1.18
N MET A 133 -12.73 11.76 -1.76
CA MET A 133 -11.86 11.75 -2.95
C MET A 133 -12.68 11.90 -4.23
N VAL A 134 -12.01 12.27 -5.34
CA VAL A 134 -12.59 12.12 -6.68
C VAL A 134 -12.80 10.63 -6.94
N PRO A 135 -14.05 10.17 -7.11
CA PRO A 135 -14.34 8.74 -7.20
C PRO A 135 -13.94 8.15 -8.56
N ALA A 136 -13.71 6.83 -8.57
CA ALA A 136 -13.73 6.05 -9.80
C ALA A 136 -15.14 6.03 -10.41
N SER A 137 -15.24 5.61 -11.67
CA SER A 137 -16.54 5.39 -12.29
C SER A 137 -17.36 4.35 -11.53
N PRO A 138 -18.72 4.43 -11.54
CA PRO A 138 -19.57 3.44 -10.90
C PRO A 138 -19.28 1.99 -11.33
N ALA A 139 -18.94 1.80 -12.60
CA ALA A 139 -18.57 0.49 -13.15
C ALA A 139 -17.28 -0.08 -12.53
N ILE A 140 -16.30 0.75 -12.22
CA ILE A 140 -15.08 0.37 -11.50
C ILE A 140 -15.41 0.05 -10.05
N LEU A 141 -16.15 0.92 -9.36
CA LEU A 141 -16.54 0.72 -7.96
C LEU A 141 -17.29 -0.60 -7.75
N ALA A 142 -18.24 -0.94 -8.64
CA ALA A 142 -18.96 -2.20 -8.59
C ALA A 142 -18.05 -3.44 -8.66
N ARG A 143 -16.93 -3.36 -9.40
CA ARG A 143 -15.92 -4.43 -9.46
C ARG A 143 -15.04 -4.51 -8.21
N MET A 144 -14.88 -3.38 -7.50
CA MET A 144 -14.06 -3.29 -6.29
C MET A 144 -14.76 -3.79 -5.02
N ILE A 145 -16.09 -3.87 -5.00
CA ILE A 145 -16.87 -4.30 -3.82
C ILE A 145 -16.62 -5.79 -3.50
N THR A 146 -16.28 -6.61 -4.50
CA THR A 146 -16.09 -8.05 -4.30
C THR A 146 -14.61 -8.46 -4.43
N PRO A 147 -14.18 -9.49 -3.68
CA PRO A 147 -12.82 -10.04 -3.83
C PRO A 147 -12.64 -10.95 -5.05
N ARG A 148 -13.63 -11.04 -5.95
CA ARG A 148 -13.66 -12.01 -7.05
C ARG A 148 -12.38 -11.96 -7.92
N ARG A 149 -11.79 -10.77 -8.09
CA ARG A 149 -10.55 -10.59 -8.84
C ARG A 149 -9.32 -11.32 -8.26
N TYR A 150 -9.36 -11.67 -6.98
CA TYR A 150 -8.33 -12.46 -6.31
C TYR A 150 -8.62 -13.97 -6.34
N LEU A 151 -9.85 -14.38 -6.63
CA LEU A 151 -10.32 -15.77 -6.58
C LEU A 151 -10.46 -16.39 -7.97
N ASP A 152 -10.69 -15.58 -9.00
CA ASP A 152 -11.01 -16.03 -10.35
C ASP A 152 -10.06 -15.35 -11.35
N ARG A 153 -9.01 -16.09 -11.76
CA ARG A 153 -8.00 -15.60 -12.71
C ARG A 153 -8.60 -15.20 -14.04
N ARG A 154 -9.53 -15.98 -14.61
CA ARG A 154 -10.17 -15.66 -15.89
C ARG A 154 -11.02 -14.40 -15.81
N TYR A 155 -11.69 -14.21 -14.68
CA TYR A 155 -12.40 -12.96 -14.40
C TYR A 155 -11.43 -11.79 -14.34
N LEU A 156 -10.31 -11.93 -13.61
CA LEU A 156 -9.29 -10.91 -13.51
C LEU A 156 -8.70 -10.54 -14.88
N GLU A 157 -8.29 -11.51 -15.71
CA GLU A 157 -7.78 -11.28 -17.06
C GLU A 157 -8.75 -10.42 -17.90
N ARG A 158 -10.04 -10.71 -17.80
CA ARG A 158 -11.08 -9.98 -18.54
C ARG A 158 -11.27 -8.55 -18.09
N ILE A 159 -11.18 -8.30 -16.79
CA ILE A 159 -11.44 -6.96 -16.21
C ILE A 159 -10.18 -6.12 -16.02
N ALA A 160 -8.99 -6.70 -16.02
CA ALA A 160 -7.74 -6.01 -15.72
C ALA A 160 -7.52 -4.76 -16.60
N PRO A 161 -7.76 -4.77 -17.92
CA PRO A 161 -7.61 -3.58 -18.76
C PRO A 161 -8.48 -2.40 -18.32
N ILE A 162 -9.71 -2.71 -17.89
CA ILE A 162 -10.68 -1.71 -17.46
C ILE A 162 -10.41 -1.26 -16.02
N LEU A 163 -9.98 -2.22 -15.16
CA LEU A 163 -9.85 -1.98 -13.73
C LEU A 163 -8.51 -1.32 -13.36
N TYR A 164 -7.41 -1.74 -13.97
CA TYR A 164 -6.08 -1.30 -13.55
C TYR A 164 -5.42 -0.30 -14.50
N GLY A 165 -5.84 -0.22 -15.77
CA GLY A 165 -5.20 0.68 -16.76
C GLY A 165 -3.73 0.35 -17.03
N GLY A 166 -3.01 1.27 -17.61
CA GLY A 166 -1.58 1.13 -17.91
C GLY A 166 -1.25 -0.14 -18.66
N SER A 167 -0.19 -0.84 -18.27
CA SER A 167 0.26 -2.11 -18.87
C SER A 167 -0.80 -3.22 -18.84
N ALA A 168 -1.81 -3.15 -17.97
CA ALA A 168 -2.93 -4.11 -18.00
C ALA A 168 -3.81 -3.98 -19.25
N ARG A 169 -3.75 -2.86 -19.99
CA ARG A 169 -4.47 -2.71 -21.26
C ARG A 169 -3.82 -3.48 -22.40
N THR A 170 -2.49 -3.59 -22.37
CA THR A 170 -1.69 -4.24 -23.42
C THR A 170 -1.39 -5.70 -23.11
N ASP A 171 -1.20 -6.04 -21.82
CA ASP A 171 -0.91 -7.41 -21.39
C ASP A 171 -1.69 -7.78 -20.10
N PRO A 172 -3.02 -8.00 -20.21
CA PRO A 172 -3.85 -8.37 -19.08
C PRO A 172 -3.52 -9.74 -18.50
N GLN A 173 -2.98 -10.66 -19.32
CA GLN A 173 -2.62 -12.01 -18.88
C GLN A 173 -1.42 -11.96 -17.94
N ARG A 174 -0.40 -11.18 -18.27
CA ARG A 174 0.78 -10.97 -17.40
C ARG A 174 0.37 -10.36 -16.06
N VAL A 175 -0.46 -9.32 -16.06
CA VAL A 175 -0.95 -8.70 -14.84
C VAL A 175 -1.75 -9.70 -14.00
N ALA A 176 -2.63 -10.46 -14.62
CA ALA A 176 -3.45 -11.46 -13.93
C ALA A 176 -2.60 -12.61 -13.36
N SER A 177 -1.58 -13.10 -14.08
CA SER A 177 -0.68 -14.13 -13.56
C SER A 177 0.12 -13.60 -12.36
N THR A 178 0.75 -12.43 -12.50
CA THR A 178 1.52 -11.81 -11.41
C THR A 178 0.67 -11.63 -10.15
N MET A 179 -0.57 -11.12 -10.29
CA MET A 179 -1.45 -10.96 -9.15
C MET A 179 -1.91 -12.29 -8.55
N HIS A 180 -2.21 -13.30 -9.38
CA HIS A 180 -2.73 -14.58 -8.90
C HIS A 180 -1.64 -15.44 -8.26
N ASP A 181 -0.44 -15.45 -8.82
CA ASP A 181 0.67 -16.27 -8.36
C ASP A 181 1.25 -15.78 -7.03
N VAL A 182 1.22 -14.45 -6.79
CA VAL A 182 1.80 -13.84 -5.59
C VAL A 182 0.76 -13.38 -4.57
N SER A 183 -0.50 -13.19 -4.96
CA SER A 183 -1.53 -12.68 -4.04
C SER A 183 -2.28 -13.79 -3.34
N ARG A 184 -2.03 -13.96 -2.05
CA ARG A 184 -2.81 -14.86 -1.20
C ARG A 184 -3.94 -14.07 -0.55
N LEU A 185 -5.17 -14.21 -1.06
CA LEU A 185 -6.34 -13.73 -0.35
C LEU A 185 -6.55 -14.61 0.89
N GLY A 186 -6.41 -14.06 2.09
CA GLY A 186 -6.62 -14.80 3.32
C GLY A 186 -8.06 -15.29 3.46
N SER A 187 -9.03 -14.37 3.51
CA SER A 187 -10.46 -14.70 3.58
C SER A 187 -11.32 -13.63 2.93
N GLY A 188 -12.48 -14.02 2.39
CA GLY A 188 -13.47 -13.07 1.89
C GLY A 188 -13.97 -12.09 2.98
N ARG A 189 -14.04 -12.57 4.25
CA ARG A 189 -14.39 -11.71 5.40
C ARG A 189 -13.30 -10.67 5.68
N GLY A 190 -12.02 -11.03 5.55
CA GLY A 190 -10.90 -10.09 5.71
C GLY A 190 -10.99 -8.94 4.70
N TYR A 191 -11.36 -9.24 3.46
CA TYR A 191 -11.62 -8.23 2.45
C TYR A 191 -12.77 -7.28 2.84
N LEU A 192 -13.89 -7.83 3.34
CA LEU A 192 -15.03 -7.02 3.83
C LEU A 192 -14.65 -6.16 5.04
N TYR A 193 -13.80 -6.68 5.93
CA TYR A 193 -13.30 -5.89 7.07
C TYR A 193 -12.42 -4.73 6.62
N GLN A 194 -11.61 -4.91 5.57
CA GLN A 194 -10.84 -3.80 4.98
C GLN A 194 -11.76 -2.75 4.33
N LEU A 195 -12.81 -3.15 3.61
CA LEU A 195 -13.81 -2.21 3.09
C LEU A 195 -14.46 -1.42 4.22
N ALA A 196 -14.91 -2.11 5.27
CA ALA A 196 -15.52 -1.49 6.44
C ALA A 196 -14.55 -0.55 7.18
N ALA A 197 -13.26 -0.89 7.25
CA ALA A 197 -12.25 -0.06 7.91
C ALA A 197 -12.08 1.32 7.28
N GLY A 198 -12.20 1.40 5.94
CA GLY A 198 -12.10 2.66 5.19
C GLY A 198 -13.43 3.41 5.03
N THR A 199 -14.59 2.78 5.37
CA THR A 199 -15.90 3.41 5.18
C THR A 199 -16.04 4.66 6.05
N GLY A 200 -16.37 5.79 5.40
CA GLY A 200 -16.55 7.10 6.04
C GLY A 200 -15.23 7.78 6.48
N TRP A 201 -14.07 7.10 6.31
CA TRP A 201 -12.79 7.73 6.61
C TRP A 201 -12.39 8.72 5.51
N THR A 202 -11.81 9.86 5.92
CA THR A 202 -11.17 10.80 5.01
C THR A 202 -9.98 11.46 5.68
N SER A 203 -8.92 11.70 4.91
CA SER A 203 -7.75 12.49 5.34
C SER A 203 -7.88 13.97 5.00
N LEU A 204 -8.83 14.34 4.14
CA LEU A 204 -8.90 15.66 3.51
C LEU A 204 -8.70 16.84 4.48
N PRO A 205 -9.38 16.91 5.65
CA PRO A 205 -9.21 18.02 6.58
C PRO A 205 -7.85 18.01 7.32
N PHE A 206 -7.11 16.90 7.27
CA PHE A 206 -5.86 16.72 8.00
C PHE A 206 -4.62 16.88 7.12
N LEU A 207 -4.74 16.82 5.79
CA LEU A 207 -3.61 16.93 4.85
C LEU A 207 -2.81 18.22 5.02
N PRO A 208 -3.42 19.41 5.26
CA PRO A 208 -2.67 20.65 5.52
C PRO A 208 -1.85 20.62 6.82
N LEU A 209 -2.16 19.70 7.73
CA LEU A 209 -1.46 19.51 9.01
C LEU A 209 -0.33 18.48 8.90
N LEU A 210 -0.23 17.75 7.81
CA LEU A 210 0.78 16.72 7.59
C LEU A 210 2.15 17.38 7.32
N ARG A 211 3.04 17.36 8.34
CA ARG A 211 4.35 18.01 8.35
C ARG A 211 5.49 17.02 8.07
N LYS A 212 5.25 16.04 7.22
CA LYS A 212 6.26 15.05 6.82
C LYS A 212 6.62 15.23 5.36
N PRO A 213 7.92 15.16 5.00
CA PRO A 213 8.29 15.10 3.58
C PRO A 213 7.49 13.99 2.90
N THR A 214 6.74 14.33 1.87
CA THR A 214 5.79 13.43 1.23
C THR A 214 6.04 13.34 -0.27
N LEU A 215 6.17 12.13 -0.78
CA LEU A 215 6.16 11.83 -2.22
C LEU A 215 4.80 11.26 -2.59
N VAL A 216 4.08 11.94 -3.47
CA VAL A 216 2.82 11.47 -4.04
C VAL A 216 3.10 10.93 -5.43
N MET A 217 2.76 9.67 -5.69
CA MET A 217 2.99 9.00 -6.98
C MET A 217 1.68 8.51 -7.56
N SER A 218 1.45 8.71 -8.84
CA SER A 218 0.22 8.28 -9.51
C SER A 218 0.47 7.96 -10.97
N GLY A 219 -0.13 6.87 -11.45
CA GLY A 219 -0.21 6.63 -12.89
C GLY A 219 -1.15 7.61 -13.58
N ASP A 220 -0.84 7.98 -14.81
CA ASP A 220 -1.68 8.86 -15.64
C ASP A 220 -2.91 8.14 -16.20
N ASP A 221 -2.90 6.80 -16.21
CA ASP A 221 -4.00 5.92 -16.66
C ASP A 221 -4.51 5.01 -15.51
N ASP A 222 -4.70 5.58 -14.30
CA ASP A 222 -5.28 4.87 -13.16
C ASP A 222 -6.81 5.05 -13.12
N PRO A 223 -7.61 3.99 -13.44
CA PRO A 223 -9.07 4.09 -13.44
C PRO A 223 -9.69 3.98 -12.03
N ILE A 224 -8.95 3.41 -11.06
CA ILE A 224 -9.44 3.21 -9.69
C ILE A 224 -9.28 4.51 -8.88
N ILE A 225 -8.10 5.12 -8.96
CA ILE A 225 -7.80 6.37 -8.27
C ILE A 225 -7.37 7.42 -9.30
N PRO A 226 -8.30 8.20 -9.84
CA PRO A 226 -8.00 9.23 -10.83
C PRO A 226 -6.86 10.16 -10.38
N LEU A 227 -5.96 10.52 -11.31
CA LEU A 227 -4.79 11.39 -11.08
C LEU A 227 -5.14 12.71 -10.36
N ALA A 228 -6.39 13.18 -10.50
CA ALA A 228 -6.88 14.37 -9.79
C ALA A 228 -6.73 14.26 -8.26
N ASN A 229 -6.81 13.03 -7.70
CA ASN A 229 -6.60 12.81 -6.27
C ASN A 229 -5.15 13.06 -5.86
N ALA A 230 -4.19 12.62 -6.65
CA ALA A 230 -2.77 12.86 -6.40
C ALA A 230 -2.43 14.36 -6.48
N ARG A 231 -2.99 15.07 -7.47
CA ARG A 231 -2.86 16.52 -7.60
C ARG A 231 -3.45 17.26 -6.40
N LEU A 232 -4.63 16.84 -5.93
CA LEU A 232 -5.28 17.40 -4.74
C LEU A 232 -4.42 17.18 -3.48
N MET A 233 -3.91 15.96 -3.27
CA MET A 233 -3.04 15.68 -2.12
C MET A 233 -1.75 16.50 -2.18
N ASN A 234 -1.10 16.59 -3.34
CA ASN A 234 0.11 17.40 -3.51
C ASN A 234 -0.14 18.89 -3.28
N TRP A 235 -1.32 19.39 -3.62
CA TRP A 235 -1.70 20.78 -3.34
C TRP A 235 -1.95 21.04 -1.86
N LEU A 236 -2.52 20.07 -1.12
CA LEU A 236 -2.90 20.24 0.28
C LEU A 236 -1.76 19.93 1.26
N ILE A 237 -0.85 19.01 0.92
CA ILE A 237 0.27 18.63 1.80
C ILE A 237 1.41 19.63 1.65
N PRO A 238 1.81 20.39 2.69
CA PRO A 238 2.76 21.50 2.56
C PRO A 238 4.14 21.12 2.04
N ASP A 239 4.69 19.98 2.48
CA ASP A 239 5.99 19.45 2.06
C ASP A 239 5.80 18.20 1.21
N SER A 240 5.27 18.39 0.00
CA SER A 240 5.02 17.29 -0.92
C SER A 240 5.56 17.53 -2.31
N ARG A 241 5.87 16.41 -2.99
CA ARG A 241 6.26 16.37 -4.40
C ARG A 241 5.37 15.37 -5.12
N LEU A 242 4.90 15.74 -6.33
CA LEU A 242 4.12 14.87 -7.20
C LEU A 242 5.02 14.26 -8.26
N TYR A 243 4.98 12.93 -8.37
CA TYR A 243 5.57 12.18 -9.46
C TYR A 243 4.46 11.46 -10.24
N VAL A 244 4.26 11.84 -11.50
CA VAL A 244 3.31 11.18 -12.40
C VAL A 244 4.09 10.27 -13.33
N TYR A 245 3.76 8.98 -13.34
CA TYR A 245 4.37 8.00 -14.24
C TYR A 245 3.39 7.54 -15.32
N HIS A 246 3.92 7.06 -16.43
CA HIS A 246 3.09 6.48 -17.49
C HIS A 246 2.70 5.05 -17.10
N GLY A 247 1.47 4.88 -16.60
CA GLY A 247 1.00 3.59 -16.12
C GLY A 247 -0.33 3.64 -15.39
N GLY A 248 -0.73 2.49 -14.86
CA GLY A 248 -2.00 2.31 -14.19
C GLY A 248 -1.90 2.16 -12.67
N HIS A 249 -2.97 1.60 -12.08
CA HIS A 249 -3.09 1.42 -10.62
C HIS A 249 -2.03 0.50 -9.99
N LEU A 250 -1.50 -0.45 -10.76
CA LEU A 250 -0.53 -1.44 -10.29
C LEU A 250 0.92 -1.07 -10.61
N GLY A 251 1.24 0.22 -10.81
CA GLY A 251 2.56 0.67 -11.23
C GLY A 251 3.71 0.14 -10.37
N LEU A 252 3.57 0.02 -9.04
CA LEU A 252 4.59 -0.59 -8.19
C LEU A 252 4.88 -2.07 -8.51
N VAL A 253 3.98 -2.74 -9.24
CA VAL A 253 4.17 -4.14 -9.66
C VAL A 253 4.64 -4.19 -11.11
N THR A 254 4.05 -3.38 -11.98
CA THR A 254 4.26 -3.43 -13.43
C THR A 254 5.40 -2.54 -13.91
N GLU A 255 5.67 -1.43 -13.20
CA GLU A 255 6.69 -0.42 -13.52
C GLU A 255 7.74 -0.33 -12.38
N ALA A 256 7.98 -1.44 -11.67
CA ALA A 256 8.83 -1.50 -10.48
C ALA A 256 10.24 -0.95 -10.73
N ALA A 257 10.86 -1.32 -11.85
CA ALA A 257 12.22 -0.89 -12.23
C ALA A 257 12.34 0.64 -12.44
N GLU A 258 11.25 1.30 -12.88
CA GLU A 258 11.21 2.76 -13.02
C GLU A 258 10.96 3.43 -11.66
N LEU A 259 10.02 2.87 -10.86
CA LEU A 259 9.51 3.56 -9.68
C LEU A 259 10.37 3.36 -8.43
N ALA A 260 11.08 2.24 -8.31
CA ALA A 260 11.94 1.98 -7.16
C ALA A 260 13.08 3.00 -7.01
N PRO A 261 13.83 3.38 -8.06
CA PRO A 261 14.85 4.43 -7.96
C PRO A 261 14.30 5.80 -7.54
N VAL A 262 13.06 6.14 -7.92
CA VAL A 262 12.41 7.40 -7.52
C VAL A 262 12.16 7.40 -6.02
N VAL A 263 11.65 6.29 -5.49
CA VAL A 263 11.44 6.10 -4.04
C VAL A 263 12.78 6.09 -3.30
N ASP A 264 13.77 5.35 -3.76
CA ASP A 264 15.11 5.29 -3.15
C ASP A 264 15.75 6.68 -3.03
N SER A 265 15.68 7.47 -4.11
CA SER A 265 16.19 8.85 -4.14
C SER A 265 15.46 9.73 -3.11
N PHE A 266 14.13 9.62 -3.02
CA PHE A 266 13.35 10.37 -2.04
C PHE A 266 13.68 9.99 -0.59
N LEU A 267 13.86 8.68 -0.32
CA LEU A 267 14.20 8.19 1.03
C LEU A 267 15.62 8.55 1.47
N ALA A 268 16.55 8.71 0.52
CA ALA A 268 17.95 9.04 0.75
C ALA A 268 18.19 10.56 0.92
N ALA A 269 17.25 11.41 0.56
CA ALA A 269 17.37 12.86 0.70
C ALA A 269 17.69 13.24 2.18
N PRO A 270 18.43 14.35 2.44
CA PRO A 270 18.76 14.80 3.78
C PRO A 270 17.54 15.19 4.63
#